data_1a001f578203d5b271ae8885d97fe575
#
_entry.id   1a001f578203d5b271ae8885d97fe575
#
_cell.length_a   1.000
_cell.length_b   1.000
_cell.length_c   1.000
_cell.angle_alpha   90.00
_cell.angle_beta   90.00
_cell.angle_gamma   90.00
#
_symmetry.space_group_name_H-M   'P 1'
#
loop_
_entity.id
_entity.type
_entity.pdbx_description
1 polymer ?
#
loop_
_entity_poly.entity_id
_entity_poly.type
_entity_poly.pdbx_seq_one_letter_code
_entity_poly.pdbx_strand_id
1 'polypeptide(L)'
;MIVVTGAAGFIASCLVSRLNAANFNDIVVVDNFSIEKKLANLDGKKLREYVDRETFFEWLEAHHEQVEFVFHLGARTDTAEMDPAVFDLLNLNYSKQMWQACVRHNLPLVYASSAATYGDGTLGYSDQDEALFPLYRPLNPYGDSKNDFDNWALQQPEKPYFWAGLKFFNVYGPNEYHKSRMASVILHAFHQIQQSGSMTLFKSHHPDYTDGGQMRDFVYVKDVVEVCFFLLHHRKDSGIYNLGSGEARTFLDLAMNTFHALGRTADIRFRDTPEDIRDKYQYFTQADMRKLQSIGYDQPFTRLEAGIQDYVQNYLVPGRYL
;
A
#
# COMPACT_ATOMS: atom_id res chain seq x y z
N MET A 1 -5.05 -7.24 -22.33
CA MET A 1 -3.97 -6.33 -21.86
C MET A 1 -4.32 -5.82 -20.47
N ILE A 2 -3.39 -5.86 -19.50
CA ILE A 2 -3.58 -5.34 -18.14
C ILE A 2 -2.75 -4.06 -18.00
N VAL A 3 -3.37 -2.99 -17.50
CA VAL A 3 -2.67 -1.73 -17.18
C VAL A 3 -2.37 -1.68 -15.70
N VAL A 4 -1.12 -1.36 -15.33
CA VAL A 4 -0.68 -1.19 -13.94
C VAL A 4 -0.02 0.17 -13.80
N THR A 5 -0.64 1.10 -13.04
CA THR A 5 -0.03 2.40 -12.77
C THR A 5 0.76 2.41 -11.45
N GLY A 6 1.76 3.29 -11.37
CA GLY A 6 2.73 3.27 -10.27
C GLY A 6 3.61 2.03 -10.32
N ALA A 7 3.77 1.44 -11.50
CA ALA A 7 4.30 0.10 -11.71
C ALA A 7 5.76 -0.07 -11.26
N ALA A 8 6.57 0.98 -11.34
CA ALA A 8 7.93 0.98 -10.79
C ALA A 8 7.96 1.16 -9.27
N GLY A 9 6.81 1.42 -8.63
CA GLY A 9 6.67 1.54 -7.18
C GLY A 9 6.68 0.20 -6.47
N PHE A 10 6.61 0.23 -5.13
CA PHE A 10 6.69 -0.92 -4.24
C PHE A 10 5.63 -1.99 -4.54
N ILE A 11 4.36 -1.71 -4.23
CA ILE A 11 3.27 -2.71 -4.31
C ILE A 11 3.00 -3.11 -5.76
N ALA A 12 2.98 -2.13 -6.67
CA ALA A 12 2.64 -2.37 -8.06
C ALA A 12 3.68 -3.24 -8.78
N SER A 13 4.98 -3.08 -8.49
CA SER A 13 6.01 -3.96 -9.07
C SER A 13 5.91 -5.40 -8.56
N CYS A 14 5.51 -5.60 -7.30
CA CYS A 14 5.21 -6.92 -6.76
C CYS A 14 3.98 -7.54 -7.44
N LEU A 15 2.94 -6.73 -7.73
CA LEU A 15 1.79 -7.17 -8.50
C LEU A 15 2.18 -7.62 -9.91
N VAL A 16 3.05 -6.85 -10.59
CA VAL A 16 3.56 -7.24 -11.91
C VAL A 16 4.27 -8.60 -11.83
N SER A 17 5.10 -8.84 -10.81
CA SER A 17 5.74 -10.15 -10.59
C SER A 17 4.71 -11.26 -10.41
N ARG A 18 3.67 -11.00 -9.62
CA ARG A 18 2.60 -11.98 -9.39
C ARG A 18 1.82 -12.30 -10.66
N LEU A 19 1.53 -11.28 -11.47
CA LEU A 19 0.88 -11.45 -12.77
C LEU A 19 1.75 -12.29 -13.72
N ASN A 20 3.05 -11.98 -13.81
CA ASN A 20 3.98 -12.76 -14.63
C ASN A 20 4.09 -14.22 -14.16
N ALA A 21 4.11 -14.48 -12.85
CA ALA A 21 4.11 -15.83 -12.28
C ALA A 21 2.85 -16.63 -12.67
N ALA A 22 1.73 -15.94 -12.93
CA ALA A 22 0.49 -16.52 -13.44
C ALA A 22 0.39 -16.49 -14.99
N ASN A 23 1.50 -16.21 -15.68
CA ASN A 23 1.60 -16.10 -17.15
C ASN A 23 0.82 -14.94 -17.79
N PHE A 24 0.39 -13.94 -17.03
CA PHE A 24 -0.04 -12.66 -17.58
C PHE A 24 1.19 -11.83 -17.94
N ASN A 25 1.49 -11.72 -19.23
CA ASN A 25 2.69 -11.00 -19.72
C ASN A 25 2.32 -9.80 -20.61
N ASP A 26 1.07 -9.69 -21.01
CA ASP A 26 0.53 -8.57 -21.78
C ASP A 26 0.16 -7.43 -20.82
N ILE A 27 1.20 -6.82 -20.21
CA ILE A 27 1.11 -5.82 -19.16
C ILE A 27 1.71 -4.51 -19.65
N VAL A 28 0.92 -3.45 -19.56
CA VAL A 28 1.38 -2.07 -19.76
C VAL A 28 1.66 -1.44 -18.40
N VAL A 29 2.88 -0.98 -18.22
CA VAL A 29 3.33 -0.33 -16.99
C VAL A 29 3.34 1.17 -17.16
N VAL A 30 2.73 1.88 -16.20
CA VAL A 30 2.59 3.34 -16.21
C VAL A 30 3.24 3.94 -14.97
N ASP A 31 4.25 4.79 -15.14
CA ASP A 31 4.92 5.49 -14.03
C ASP A 31 5.66 6.74 -14.56
N ASN A 32 6.31 7.48 -13.67
CA ASN A 32 7.37 8.41 -14.01
C ASN A 32 8.71 7.65 -13.99
N PHE A 33 9.20 7.26 -15.16
CA PHE A 33 10.43 6.47 -15.31
C PHE A 33 11.72 7.31 -15.22
N SER A 34 11.64 8.64 -15.05
CA SER A 34 12.82 9.46 -14.77
C SER A 34 13.42 9.22 -13.38
N ILE A 35 12.72 8.53 -12.50
CA ILE A 35 13.18 8.21 -11.14
C ILE A 35 13.92 6.88 -11.14
N GLU A 36 15.22 6.91 -11.48
CA GLU A 36 16.07 5.74 -11.65
C GLU A 36 16.03 4.74 -10.48
N LYS A 37 15.93 5.24 -9.23
CA LYS A 37 15.89 4.39 -8.02
C LYS A 37 14.76 3.37 -7.99
N LYS A 38 13.71 3.57 -8.80
CA LYS A 38 12.58 2.66 -8.90
C LYS A 38 12.75 1.60 -9.98
N LEU A 39 13.58 1.85 -10.98
CA LEU A 39 13.63 1.04 -12.21
C LEU A 39 14.03 -0.41 -11.92
N ALA A 40 14.92 -0.63 -10.96
CA ALA A 40 15.31 -1.98 -10.54
C ALA A 40 14.11 -2.85 -10.09
N ASN A 41 13.01 -2.24 -9.67
CA ASN A 41 11.79 -2.98 -9.35
C ASN A 41 11.13 -3.64 -10.57
N LEU A 42 11.47 -3.21 -11.78
CA LEU A 42 10.94 -3.76 -13.04
C LEU A 42 11.92 -4.67 -13.77
N ASP A 43 13.15 -4.82 -13.26
CA ASP A 43 14.17 -5.66 -13.90
C ASP A 43 13.69 -7.12 -14.00
N GLY A 44 13.89 -7.70 -15.17
CA GLY A 44 13.55 -9.10 -15.46
C GLY A 44 12.04 -9.40 -15.59
N LYS A 45 11.16 -8.40 -15.46
CA LYS A 45 9.72 -8.61 -15.63
C LYS A 45 9.32 -8.64 -17.11
N LYS A 46 8.34 -9.47 -17.43
CA LYS A 46 7.78 -9.57 -18.78
C LYS A 46 6.69 -8.53 -18.93
N LEU A 47 6.93 -7.57 -19.81
CA LEU A 47 6.08 -6.42 -20.03
C LEU A 47 5.84 -6.24 -21.54
N ARG A 48 4.69 -5.66 -21.89
CA ARG A 48 4.40 -5.24 -23.24
C ARG A 48 5.00 -3.87 -23.55
N GLU A 49 4.78 -2.89 -22.67
CA GLU A 49 5.09 -1.49 -22.94
C GLU A 49 5.26 -0.66 -21.67
N TYR A 50 6.08 0.36 -21.77
CA TYR A 50 6.28 1.41 -20.75
C TYR A 50 5.62 2.69 -21.24
N VAL A 51 4.68 3.24 -20.48
CA VAL A 51 3.96 4.48 -20.79
C VAL A 51 4.20 5.50 -19.69
N ASP A 52 4.67 6.71 -20.05
CA ASP A 52 4.82 7.75 -19.04
C ASP A 52 3.45 8.18 -18.52
N ARG A 53 3.37 8.45 -17.21
CA ARG A 53 2.10 8.82 -16.56
C ARG A 53 1.48 10.09 -17.12
N GLU A 54 2.30 11.00 -17.67
CA GLU A 54 1.82 12.29 -18.19
C GLU A 54 1.12 12.13 -19.55
N THR A 55 1.52 11.12 -20.34
CA THR A 55 0.92 10.81 -21.65
C THR A 55 -0.07 9.64 -21.60
N PHE A 56 -0.26 9.07 -20.42
CA PHE A 56 -1.04 7.83 -20.27
C PHE A 56 -2.49 7.98 -20.75
N PHE A 57 -3.17 9.07 -20.48
CA PHE A 57 -4.58 9.20 -20.88
C PHE A 57 -4.74 9.33 -22.39
N GLU A 58 -3.81 9.95 -23.10
CA GLU A 58 -3.79 9.95 -24.57
C GLU A 58 -3.55 8.54 -25.11
N TRP A 59 -2.61 7.82 -24.49
CA TRP A 59 -2.35 6.42 -24.81
C TRP A 59 -3.60 5.55 -24.60
N LEU A 60 -4.30 5.73 -23.48
CA LEU A 60 -5.49 4.96 -23.14
C LEU A 60 -6.63 5.21 -24.14
N GLU A 61 -6.86 6.46 -24.56
CA GLU A 61 -7.87 6.78 -25.59
C GLU A 61 -7.58 6.05 -26.91
N ALA A 62 -6.32 5.86 -27.29
CA ALA A 62 -5.93 5.18 -28.52
C ALA A 62 -5.96 3.63 -28.41
N HIS A 63 -5.93 3.06 -27.19
CA HIS A 63 -5.71 1.63 -26.97
C HIS A 63 -6.78 0.95 -26.10
N HIS A 64 -7.79 1.67 -25.62
CA HIS A 64 -8.76 1.18 -24.64
C HIS A 64 -9.44 -0.12 -25.04
N GLU A 65 -9.69 -0.37 -26.34
CA GLU A 65 -10.32 -1.59 -26.84
C GLU A 65 -9.50 -2.86 -26.53
N GLN A 66 -8.19 -2.72 -26.30
CA GLN A 66 -7.30 -3.83 -25.96
C GLN A 66 -7.11 -3.97 -24.43
N VAL A 67 -7.58 -3.00 -23.63
CA VAL A 67 -7.44 -3.03 -22.17
C VAL A 67 -8.56 -3.86 -21.55
N GLU A 68 -8.18 -4.83 -20.73
CA GLU A 68 -9.11 -5.73 -20.05
C GLU A 68 -9.26 -5.44 -18.56
N PHE A 69 -8.25 -4.78 -17.97
CA PHE A 69 -8.22 -4.46 -16.53
C PHE A 69 -7.23 -3.34 -16.21
N VAL A 70 -7.60 -2.50 -15.24
CA VAL A 70 -6.76 -1.42 -14.76
C VAL A 70 -6.50 -1.59 -13.25
N PHE A 71 -5.21 -1.67 -12.88
CA PHE A 71 -4.74 -1.52 -11.51
C PHE A 71 -4.13 -0.12 -11.35
N HIS A 72 -4.85 0.78 -10.68
CA HIS A 72 -4.39 2.13 -10.40
C HIS A 72 -3.77 2.20 -8.99
N LEU A 73 -2.47 1.83 -8.91
CA LEU A 73 -1.71 1.82 -7.65
C LEU A 73 -0.74 2.99 -7.52
N GLY A 74 -0.66 3.84 -8.56
CA GLY A 74 0.19 5.02 -8.57
C GLY A 74 -0.36 6.13 -7.67
N ALA A 75 0.51 6.69 -6.83
CA ALA A 75 0.22 7.86 -6.01
C ALA A 75 1.50 8.53 -5.49
N ARG A 76 1.43 9.81 -5.13
CA ARG A 76 2.37 10.43 -4.22
C ARG A 76 2.05 9.94 -2.81
N THR A 77 3.01 9.30 -2.13
CA THR A 77 2.78 8.61 -0.84
C THR A 77 3.60 9.19 0.32
N ASP A 78 4.23 10.34 0.15
CA ASP A 78 5.05 10.97 1.18
C ASP A 78 4.16 11.68 2.20
N THR A 79 3.91 11.07 3.35
CA THR A 79 3.05 11.63 4.42
C THR A 79 3.68 12.83 5.15
N ALA A 80 4.95 13.14 4.88
CA ALA A 80 5.61 14.33 5.41
C ALA A 80 5.60 15.51 4.43
N GLU A 81 5.11 15.31 3.19
CA GLU A 81 4.78 16.39 2.27
C GLU A 81 3.53 17.12 2.79
N MET A 82 3.62 18.43 2.93
CA MET A 82 2.54 19.25 3.50
C MET A 82 1.86 20.16 2.46
N ASP A 83 2.33 20.17 1.21
CA ASP A 83 1.68 20.91 0.13
C ASP A 83 0.48 20.12 -0.44
N PRO A 84 -0.77 20.53 -0.17
CA PRO A 84 -1.95 19.84 -0.68
C PRO A 84 -2.02 19.81 -2.21
N ALA A 85 -1.49 20.83 -2.90
CA ALA A 85 -1.57 20.94 -4.35
C ALA A 85 -0.87 19.76 -5.06
N VAL A 86 0.19 19.22 -4.46
CA VAL A 86 0.89 18.04 -4.97
C VAL A 86 -0.02 16.82 -4.97
N PHE A 87 -0.79 16.65 -3.89
CA PHE A 87 -1.73 15.53 -3.73
C PHE A 87 -2.99 15.72 -4.57
N ASP A 88 -3.48 16.95 -4.69
CA ASP A 88 -4.60 17.26 -5.57
C ASP A 88 -4.29 16.89 -7.03
N LEU A 89 -3.11 17.24 -7.49
CA LEU A 89 -2.68 16.93 -8.86
C LEU A 89 -2.45 15.44 -9.07
N LEU A 90 -1.58 14.83 -8.23
CA LEU A 90 -1.03 13.50 -8.48
C LEU A 90 -1.87 12.36 -7.90
N ASN A 91 -2.75 12.64 -6.92
CA ASN A 91 -3.60 11.63 -6.30
C ASN A 91 -5.08 11.86 -6.68
N LEU A 92 -5.68 12.97 -6.21
CA LEU A 92 -7.11 13.18 -6.34
C LEU A 92 -7.55 13.33 -7.82
N ASN A 93 -6.97 14.30 -8.53
CA ASN A 93 -7.38 14.60 -9.91
C ASN A 93 -6.98 13.49 -10.88
N TYR A 94 -5.79 12.91 -10.72
CA TYR A 94 -5.37 11.79 -11.54
C TYR A 94 -6.28 10.56 -11.35
N SER A 95 -6.66 10.25 -10.10
CA SER A 95 -7.58 9.14 -9.81
C SER A 95 -8.99 9.42 -10.34
N LYS A 96 -9.47 10.68 -10.30
CA LYS A 96 -10.75 11.07 -10.92
C LYS A 96 -10.72 10.88 -12.43
N GLN A 97 -9.65 11.28 -13.10
CA GLN A 97 -9.49 11.06 -14.54
C GLN A 97 -9.45 9.56 -14.88
N MET A 98 -8.76 8.76 -14.06
CA MET A 98 -8.71 7.31 -14.22
C MET A 98 -10.10 6.68 -14.10
N TRP A 99 -10.85 7.07 -13.06
CA TRP A 99 -12.22 6.61 -12.87
C TRP A 99 -13.12 6.94 -14.07
N GLN A 100 -13.10 8.21 -14.52
CA GLN A 100 -13.89 8.69 -15.64
C GLN A 100 -13.52 7.97 -16.95
N ALA A 101 -12.24 7.70 -17.18
CA ALA A 101 -11.79 6.92 -18.33
C ALA A 101 -12.28 5.46 -18.24
N CYS A 102 -12.22 4.83 -17.06
CA CYS A 102 -12.73 3.48 -16.87
C CYS A 102 -14.25 3.40 -17.04
N VAL A 103 -15.02 4.42 -16.63
CA VAL A 103 -16.46 4.52 -16.90
C VAL A 103 -16.71 4.63 -18.41
N ARG A 104 -16.05 5.59 -19.08
CA ARG A 104 -16.23 5.86 -20.52
C ARG A 104 -15.96 4.65 -21.40
N HIS A 105 -14.90 3.90 -21.06
CA HIS A 105 -14.44 2.75 -21.85
C HIS A 105 -14.89 1.40 -21.28
N ASN A 106 -15.79 1.40 -20.29
CA ASN A 106 -16.29 0.18 -19.63
C ASN A 106 -15.17 -0.75 -19.14
N LEU A 107 -14.15 -0.18 -18.49
CA LEU A 107 -13.00 -0.90 -17.95
C LEU A 107 -13.17 -1.17 -16.45
N PRO A 108 -12.80 -2.36 -15.95
CA PRO A 108 -12.77 -2.63 -14.52
C PRO A 108 -11.56 -1.96 -13.87
N LEU A 109 -11.73 -1.49 -12.62
CA LEU A 109 -10.75 -0.69 -11.90
C LEU A 109 -10.52 -1.23 -10.49
N VAL A 110 -9.28 -1.53 -10.15
CA VAL A 110 -8.83 -1.64 -8.75
C VAL A 110 -7.89 -0.48 -8.45
N TYR A 111 -8.15 0.27 -7.37
CA TYR A 111 -7.32 1.42 -7.02
C TYR A 111 -6.80 1.38 -5.58
N ALA A 112 -5.67 2.03 -5.36
CA ALA A 112 -5.06 2.15 -4.04
C ALA A 112 -5.70 3.30 -3.25
N SER A 113 -6.43 2.96 -2.18
CA SER A 113 -6.75 3.82 -1.06
C SER A 113 -5.76 3.57 0.10
N SER A 114 -6.06 4.05 1.31
CA SER A 114 -5.15 3.95 2.45
C SER A 114 -5.89 3.93 3.78
N ALA A 115 -5.36 3.21 4.76
CA ALA A 115 -5.80 3.32 6.15
C ALA A 115 -5.55 4.73 6.76
N ALA A 116 -4.71 5.56 6.13
CA ALA A 116 -4.54 6.96 6.52
C ALA A 116 -5.84 7.77 6.46
N THR A 117 -6.84 7.32 5.69
CA THR A 117 -8.18 7.92 5.63
C THR A 117 -8.92 7.90 6.96
N TYR A 118 -8.64 6.91 7.82
CA TYR A 118 -9.29 6.77 9.14
C TYR A 118 -8.84 7.81 10.18
N GLY A 119 -7.80 8.59 9.87
CA GLY A 119 -7.28 9.62 10.76
C GLY A 119 -6.70 9.03 12.06
N ASP A 120 -7.17 9.52 13.20
CA ASP A 120 -6.72 9.07 14.52
C ASP A 120 -7.35 7.74 14.96
N GLY A 121 -8.32 7.23 14.20
CA GLY A 121 -9.03 6.00 14.51
C GLY A 121 -10.19 6.15 15.50
N THR A 122 -10.59 7.37 15.86
CA THR A 122 -11.69 7.62 16.80
C THR A 122 -13.02 6.97 16.36
N LEU A 123 -13.24 6.88 15.03
CA LEU A 123 -14.42 6.22 14.45
C LEU A 123 -14.17 4.73 14.13
N GLY A 124 -13.05 4.16 14.58
CA GLY A 124 -12.65 2.79 14.28
C GLY A 124 -12.03 2.62 12.88
N TYR A 125 -11.78 1.36 12.51
CA TYR A 125 -11.11 0.97 11.26
C TYR A 125 -11.98 0.00 10.45
N SER A 126 -13.29 0.24 10.41
CA SER A 126 -14.23 -0.57 9.65
C SER A 126 -14.58 0.05 8.30
N ASP A 127 -14.61 -0.79 7.27
CA ASP A 127 -15.02 -0.43 5.91
C ASP A 127 -16.48 -0.79 5.58
N GLN A 128 -17.23 -1.26 6.58
CA GLN A 128 -18.58 -1.77 6.37
C GLN A 128 -19.64 -0.66 6.27
N ASP A 129 -19.45 0.44 6.98
CA ASP A 129 -20.38 1.58 6.99
C ASP A 129 -19.79 2.74 6.20
N GLU A 130 -20.14 2.83 4.93
CA GLU A 130 -19.70 3.90 4.03
C GLU A 130 -20.24 5.29 4.42
N ALA A 131 -21.30 5.37 5.26
CA ALA A 131 -21.81 6.63 5.78
C ALA A 131 -20.83 7.34 6.74
N LEU A 132 -19.86 6.60 7.28
CA LEU A 132 -18.81 7.15 8.14
C LEU A 132 -17.67 7.83 7.34
N PHE A 133 -17.49 7.51 6.06
CA PHE A 133 -16.35 7.99 5.27
C PHE A 133 -16.25 9.51 5.18
N PRO A 134 -17.36 10.28 5.01
CA PRO A 134 -17.30 11.72 5.04
C PRO A 134 -16.97 12.32 6.41
N LEU A 135 -17.06 11.51 7.47
CA LEU A 135 -16.79 11.94 8.85
C LEU A 135 -15.34 11.73 9.26
N TYR A 136 -14.56 10.92 8.53
CA TYR A 136 -13.15 10.71 8.81
C TYR A 136 -12.36 12.01 8.70
N ARG A 137 -11.33 12.12 9.55
CA ARG A 137 -10.43 13.28 9.61
C ARG A 137 -8.99 12.78 9.51
N PRO A 138 -8.47 12.63 8.29
CA PRO A 138 -7.08 12.25 8.08
C PRO A 138 -6.11 13.23 8.76
N LEU A 139 -4.91 12.75 9.07
CA LEU A 139 -3.93 13.52 9.84
C LEU A 139 -2.89 14.26 8.96
N ASN A 140 -2.99 14.10 7.64
CA ASN A 140 -2.05 14.71 6.68
C ASN A 140 -2.70 14.81 5.29
N PRO A 141 -2.15 15.68 4.40
CA PRO A 141 -2.70 15.89 3.05
C PRO A 141 -2.74 14.63 2.17
N TYR A 142 -1.82 13.67 2.40
CA TYR A 142 -1.89 12.38 1.73
C TYR A 142 -3.18 11.62 2.09
N GLY A 143 -3.48 11.51 3.39
CA GLY A 143 -4.71 10.88 3.87
C GLY A 143 -5.95 11.60 3.37
N ASP A 144 -5.95 12.94 3.37
CA ASP A 144 -7.03 13.77 2.82
C ASP A 144 -7.27 13.41 1.35
N SER A 145 -6.23 13.39 0.51
CA SER A 145 -6.38 13.09 -0.93
C SER A 145 -6.99 11.71 -1.21
N LYS A 146 -6.69 10.72 -0.36
CA LYS A 146 -7.27 9.38 -0.48
C LYS A 146 -8.73 9.34 0.01
N ASN A 147 -9.04 10.01 1.12
CA ASN A 147 -10.38 10.11 1.65
C ASN A 147 -11.31 10.89 0.72
N ASP A 148 -10.82 11.98 0.15
CA ASP A 148 -11.57 12.81 -0.81
C ASP A 148 -11.90 12.02 -2.09
N PHE A 149 -10.95 11.20 -2.56
CA PHE A 149 -11.22 10.35 -3.71
C PHE A 149 -12.23 9.23 -3.36
N ASP A 150 -12.09 8.56 -2.22
CA ASP A 150 -13.03 7.53 -1.78
C ASP A 150 -14.47 8.10 -1.68
N ASN A 151 -14.63 9.25 -1.03
CA ASN A 151 -15.93 9.93 -0.90
C ASN A 151 -16.48 10.37 -2.26
N TRP A 152 -15.63 10.91 -3.13
CA TRP A 152 -16.05 11.32 -4.47
C TRP A 152 -16.51 10.11 -5.30
N ALA A 153 -15.76 9.00 -5.28
CA ALA A 153 -16.08 7.78 -6.03
C ALA A 153 -17.43 7.16 -5.61
N LEU A 154 -17.70 7.13 -4.30
CA LEU A 154 -18.97 6.64 -3.77
C LEU A 154 -20.18 7.45 -4.25
N GLN A 155 -20.02 8.78 -4.42
CA GLN A 155 -21.06 9.70 -4.84
C GLN A 155 -21.29 9.73 -6.35
N GLN A 156 -20.44 9.12 -7.18
CA GLN A 156 -20.60 9.16 -8.62
C GLN A 156 -21.84 8.39 -9.05
N PRO A 157 -22.71 8.96 -9.92
CA PRO A 157 -23.86 8.27 -10.47
C PRO A 157 -23.43 7.16 -11.43
N GLU A 158 -22.36 7.38 -12.19
CA GLU A 158 -21.77 6.41 -13.10
C GLU A 158 -20.47 5.86 -12.52
N LYS A 159 -20.35 4.54 -12.53
CA LYS A 159 -19.20 3.80 -11.96
C LYS A 159 -18.66 2.81 -12.98
N PRO A 160 -17.36 2.46 -12.95
CA PRO A 160 -16.86 1.31 -13.70
C PRO A 160 -17.70 0.07 -13.41
N TYR A 161 -17.96 -0.78 -14.41
CA TYR A 161 -18.84 -1.95 -14.21
C TYR A 161 -18.38 -2.88 -13.07
N PHE A 162 -17.10 -2.85 -12.76
CA PHE A 162 -16.49 -3.40 -11.56
C PHE A 162 -15.42 -2.43 -11.06
N TRP A 163 -15.41 -2.17 -9.75
CA TRP A 163 -14.37 -1.38 -9.13
C TRP A 163 -14.13 -1.80 -7.69
N ALA A 164 -12.88 -1.70 -7.24
CA ALA A 164 -12.53 -1.92 -5.85
C ALA A 164 -11.47 -0.91 -5.39
N GLY A 165 -11.76 -0.19 -4.32
CA GLY A 165 -10.81 0.64 -3.60
C GLY A 165 -10.19 -0.15 -2.45
N LEU A 166 -8.87 -0.21 -2.37
CA LEU A 166 -8.16 -0.98 -1.35
C LEU A 166 -7.50 -0.04 -0.34
N LYS A 167 -8.03 0.03 0.89
CA LYS A 167 -7.44 0.78 2.00
C LYS A 167 -6.26 -0.01 2.57
N PHE A 168 -5.07 0.21 2.03
CA PHE A 168 -3.85 -0.45 2.48
C PHE A 168 -3.49 0.00 3.90
N PHE A 169 -3.27 -0.97 4.78
CA PHE A 169 -2.67 -0.77 6.10
C PHE A 169 -1.15 -0.72 5.98
N ASN A 170 -0.39 -1.14 6.97
CA ASN A 170 1.06 -1.00 6.96
C ASN A 170 1.73 -2.11 6.13
N VAL A 171 1.79 -1.90 4.82
CA VAL A 171 2.40 -2.87 3.89
C VAL A 171 3.92 -2.85 4.02
N TYR A 172 4.53 -4.03 4.07
CA TYR A 172 5.98 -4.24 4.08
C TYR A 172 6.39 -5.36 3.13
N GLY A 173 7.66 -5.36 2.69
CA GLY A 173 8.21 -6.45 1.89
C GLY A 173 9.17 -6.01 0.78
N PRO A 174 9.57 -6.94 -0.11
CA PRO A 174 10.51 -6.65 -1.19
C PRO A 174 10.04 -5.52 -2.10
N ASN A 175 10.99 -4.89 -2.78
CA ASN A 175 10.79 -3.77 -3.71
C ASN A 175 10.48 -2.41 -3.09
N GLU A 176 10.53 -2.26 -1.75
CA GLU A 176 10.33 -0.95 -1.09
C GLU A 176 11.62 -0.12 -0.95
N TYR A 177 12.76 -0.59 -1.43
CA TYR A 177 14.11 -0.04 -1.18
C TYR A 177 14.28 1.43 -1.60
N HIS A 178 13.53 1.90 -2.59
CA HIS A 178 13.54 3.28 -3.07
C HIS A 178 12.79 4.26 -2.19
N LYS A 179 12.02 3.79 -1.18
CA LYS A 179 11.08 4.62 -0.40
C LYS A 179 11.76 5.50 0.67
N SER A 180 13.07 5.36 0.88
CA SER A 180 13.81 6.14 1.87
C SER A 180 13.09 6.16 3.24
N ARG A 181 12.79 7.34 3.80
CA ARG A 181 12.10 7.47 5.10
C ARG A 181 10.71 6.84 5.15
N MET A 182 10.06 6.66 3.99
CA MET A 182 8.72 6.09 3.89
C MET A 182 8.72 4.55 3.72
N ALA A 183 9.89 3.93 3.81
CA ALA A 183 10.01 2.49 3.85
C ALA A 183 9.47 1.91 5.16
N SER A 184 9.18 0.60 5.16
CA SER A 184 8.70 -0.08 6.37
C SER A 184 9.72 -0.02 7.50
N VAL A 185 9.22 -0.12 8.72
CA VAL A 185 10.07 -0.20 9.93
C VAL A 185 10.99 -1.44 9.88
N ILE A 186 10.61 -2.50 9.15
CA ILE A 186 11.44 -3.70 8.97
C ILE A 186 12.70 -3.37 8.16
N LEU A 187 12.58 -2.62 7.06
CA LEU A 187 13.74 -2.21 6.27
C LEU A 187 14.66 -1.29 7.08
N HIS A 188 14.09 -0.36 7.85
CA HIS A 188 14.86 0.49 8.75
C HIS A 188 15.56 -0.31 9.85
N ALA A 189 14.88 -1.28 10.45
CA ALA A 189 15.43 -2.19 11.44
C ALA A 189 16.61 -2.98 10.86
N PHE A 190 16.43 -3.58 9.68
CA PHE A 190 17.47 -4.32 9.00
C PHE A 190 18.74 -3.47 8.83
N HIS A 191 18.63 -2.25 8.33
CA HIS A 191 19.78 -1.37 8.14
C HIS A 191 20.44 -0.97 9.47
N GLN A 192 19.67 -0.61 10.51
CA GLN A 192 20.20 -0.27 11.82
C GLN A 192 20.95 -1.45 12.45
N ILE A 193 20.34 -2.65 12.42
CA ILE A 193 20.94 -3.87 12.98
C ILE A 193 22.22 -4.25 12.21
N GLN A 194 22.23 -4.11 10.88
CA GLN A 194 23.45 -4.39 10.10
C GLN A 194 24.56 -3.39 10.39
N GLN A 195 24.23 -2.12 10.59
CA GLN A 195 25.21 -1.05 10.79
C GLN A 195 25.75 -1.00 12.21
N SER A 196 24.90 -1.16 13.23
CA SER A 196 25.25 -0.90 14.63
C SER A 196 25.03 -2.09 15.58
N GLY A 197 24.41 -3.18 15.10
CA GLY A 197 24.01 -4.30 15.95
C GLY A 197 22.78 -4.04 16.80
N SER A 198 22.21 -2.82 16.76
CA SER A 198 21.06 -2.42 17.59
C SER A 198 19.96 -1.78 16.74
N MET A 199 18.76 -1.69 17.31
CA MET A 199 17.62 -0.96 16.74
C MET A 199 17.05 0.01 17.76
N THR A 200 16.60 1.19 17.29
CA THR A 200 15.97 2.20 18.13
C THR A 200 14.50 2.34 17.81
N LEU A 201 13.64 2.15 18.82
CA LEU A 201 12.20 2.39 18.76
C LEU A 201 11.82 3.69 19.48
N PHE A 202 10.62 4.19 19.23
CA PHE A 202 10.06 5.30 19.99
C PHE A 202 9.51 4.84 21.33
N LYS A 203 9.74 5.64 22.37
CA LYS A 203 9.04 5.51 23.65
C LYS A 203 7.55 5.79 23.46
N SER A 204 6.75 5.24 24.35
CA SER A 204 5.36 5.64 24.48
C SER A 204 5.25 6.94 25.27
N HIS A 205 4.32 7.81 24.85
CA HIS A 205 3.87 8.99 25.60
C HIS A 205 2.37 8.86 25.97
N HIS A 206 1.82 7.64 25.81
CA HIS A 206 0.44 7.31 26.16
C HIS A 206 0.40 6.31 27.30
N PRO A 207 -0.44 6.53 28.36
CA PRO A 207 -0.43 5.70 29.57
C PRO A 207 -0.76 4.22 29.34
N ASP A 208 -1.53 3.92 28.30
CA ASP A 208 -2.00 2.54 28.01
C ASP A 208 -0.99 1.72 27.19
N TYR A 209 0.13 2.32 26.78
CA TYR A 209 1.13 1.64 25.95
C TYR A 209 2.51 1.72 26.59
N THR A 210 3.21 0.59 26.62
CA THR A 210 4.63 0.54 26.98
C THR A 210 5.51 1.04 25.83
N ASP A 211 6.78 1.29 26.09
CA ASP A 211 7.78 1.64 25.08
C ASP A 211 7.86 0.53 24.00
N GLY A 212 7.69 0.91 22.73
CA GLY A 212 7.62 -0.02 21.62
C GLY A 212 6.31 -0.84 21.53
N GLY A 213 5.38 -0.63 22.47
CA GLY A 213 4.09 -1.31 22.55
C GLY A 213 2.99 -0.71 21.65
N GLN A 214 3.28 0.38 20.93
CA GLN A 214 2.37 0.91 19.91
C GLN A 214 2.14 -0.16 18.83
N MET A 215 0.93 -0.27 18.33
CA MET A 215 0.49 -1.38 17.48
C MET A 215 0.09 -0.92 16.08
N ARG A 216 0.39 -1.74 15.08
CA ARG A 216 -0.05 -1.56 13.70
C ARG A 216 -0.50 -2.90 13.12
N ASP A 217 -1.41 -2.80 12.18
CA ASP A 217 -1.70 -3.91 11.28
C ASP A 217 -0.64 -3.93 10.18
N PHE A 218 0.34 -4.82 10.33
CA PHE A 218 1.39 -5.04 9.35
C PHE A 218 0.96 -6.13 8.38
N VAL A 219 0.89 -5.80 7.10
CA VAL A 219 0.50 -6.74 6.05
C VAL A 219 1.64 -6.98 5.06
N TYR A 220 1.89 -8.25 4.74
CA TYR A 220 2.96 -8.62 3.82
C TYR A 220 2.55 -8.32 2.36
N VAL A 221 3.45 -7.73 1.58
CA VAL A 221 3.14 -7.31 0.20
C VAL A 221 2.70 -8.46 -0.69
N LYS A 222 3.16 -9.70 -0.44
CA LYS A 222 2.71 -10.86 -1.22
C LYS A 222 1.22 -11.13 -1.01
N ASP A 223 0.70 -10.98 0.21
CA ASP A 223 -0.73 -11.12 0.49
C ASP A 223 -1.53 -10.00 -0.17
N VAL A 224 -1.00 -8.78 -0.16
CA VAL A 224 -1.63 -7.63 -0.84
C VAL A 224 -1.82 -7.91 -2.33
N VAL A 225 -0.80 -8.44 -3.00
CA VAL A 225 -0.91 -8.73 -4.44
C VAL A 225 -1.77 -9.97 -4.73
N GLU A 226 -1.91 -10.91 -3.78
CA GLU A 226 -2.88 -12.00 -3.91
C GLU A 226 -4.33 -11.49 -3.85
N VAL A 227 -4.65 -10.50 -3.01
CA VAL A 227 -5.97 -9.85 -3.02
C VAL A 227 -6.20 -9.13 -4.35
N CYS A 228 -5.21 -8.39 -4.87
CA CYS A 228 -5.32 -7.79 -6.20
C CYS A 228 -5.56 -8.84 -7.29
N PHE A 229 -4.86 -9.97 -7.22
CA PHE A 229 -5.03 -11.08 -8.15
C PHE A 229 -6.39 -11.77 -8.03
N PHE A 230 -6.91 -11.92 -6.80
CA PHE A 230 -8.27 -12.39 -6.58
C PHE A 230 -9.29 -11.46 -7.25
N LEU A 231 -9.18 -10.14 -7.06
CA LEU A 231 -10.10 -9.15 -7.65
C LEU A 231 -10.00 -9.07 -9.19
N LEU A 232 -8.87 -9.41 -9.78
CA LEU A 232 -8.74 -9.55 -11.23
C LEU A 232 -9.74 -10.58 -11.80
N HIS A 233 -10.01 -11.64 -11.04
CA HIS A 233 -10.91 -12.73 -11.43
C HIS A 233 -12.31 -12.58 -10.83
N HIS A 234 -12.41 -11.98 -9.64
CA HIS A 234 -13.67 -11.74 -8.95
C HIS A 234 -14.18 -10.32 -9.21
N ARG A 235 -15.01 -10.16 -10.26
CA ARG A 235 -15.48 -8.85 -10.75
C ARG A 235 -16.97 -8.65 -10.44
N LYS A 236 -17.43 -8.97 -9.23
CA LYS A 236 -18.86 -8.97 -8.87
C LYS A 236 -19.21 -7.90 -7.85
N ASP A 237 -18.42 -7.79 -6.80
CA ASP A 237 -18.74 -7.00 -5.63
C ASP A 237 -17.87 -5.74 -5.64
N SER A 238 -18.44 -4.64 -6.17
CA SER A 238 -17.76 -3.34 -6.19
C SER A 238 -17.88 -2.66 -4.83
N GLY A 239 -16.80 -1.98 -4.40
CA GLY A 239 -16.80 -1.26 -3.13
C GLY A 239 -15.40 -0.89 -2.65
N ILE A 240 -15.33 -0.35 -1.45
CA ILE A 240 -14.06 -0.03 -0.78
C ILE A 240 -13.83 -1.07 0.30
N TYR A 241 -12.61 -1.63 0.32
CA TYR A 241 -12.22 -2.75 1.17
C TYR A 241 -10.96 -2.41 1.96
N ASN A 242 -10.95 -2.75 3.23
CA ASN A 242 -9.71 -2.80 4.00
C ASN A 242 -8.78 -3.89 3.47
N LEU A 243 -7.48 -3.59 3.49
CA LEU A 243 -6.45 -4.54 3.16
C LEU A 243 -5.29 -4.44 4.17
N GLY A 244 -5.46 -5.13 5.27
CA GLY A 244 -4.50 -5.41 6.33
C GLY A 244 -4.36 -6.92 6.52
N SER A 245 -3.73 -7.34 7.60
CA SER A 245 -3.70 -8.73 8.04
C SER A 245 -4.91 -9.09 8.93
N GLY A 246 -5.57 -8.07 9.50
CA GLY A 246 -6.60 -8.21 10.52
C GLY A 246 -6.04 -8.41 11.93
N GLU A 247 -4.71 -8.35 12.11
CA GLU A 247 -4.02 -8.54 13.38
C GLU A 247 -3.10 -7.35 13.68
N ALA A 248 -3.39 -6.62 14.76
CA ALA A 248 -2.50 -5.55 15.23
C ALA A 248 -1.32 -6.15 16.01
N ARG A 249 -0.10 -5.75 15.66
CA ARG A 249 1.15 -6.21 16.27
C ARG A 249 2.01 -5.04 16.71
N THR A 250 2.80 -5.24 17.76
CA THR A 250 3.64 -4.18 18.32
C THR A 250 4.88 -3.90 17.47
N PHE A 251 5.42 -2.68 17.58
CA PHE A 251 6.74 -2.39 17.01
C PHE A 251 7.84 -3.21 17.69
N LEU A 252 7.64 -3.60 18.95
CA LEU A 252 8.55 -4.49 19.65
C LEU A 252 8.56 -5.89 19.03
N ASP A 253 7.38 -6.46 18.71
CA ASP A 253 7.27 -7.73 17.97
C ASP A 253 8.01 -7.68 16.64
N LEU A 254 7.80 -6.60 15.89
CA LEU A 254 8.46 -6.39 14.60
C LEU A 254 9.98 -6.37 14.76
N ALA A 255 10.50 -5.62 15.74
CA ALA A 255 11.92 -5.52 16.00
C ALA A 255 12.54 -6.86 16.40
N MET A 256 11.91 -7.56 17.36
CA MET A 256 12.35 -8.88 17.83
C MET A 256 12.42 -9.89 16.68
N ASN A 257 11.40 -9.93 15.83
CA ASN A 257 11.35 -10.84 14.70
C ASN A 257 12.37 -10.49 13.62
N THR A 258 12.72 -9.20 13.44
CA THR A 258 13.80 -8.80 12.52
C THR A 258 15.17 -9.28 13.04
N PHE A 259 15.46 -9.14 14.34
CA PHE A 259 16.65 -9.72 14.95
C PHE A 259 16.69 -11.24 14.79
N HIS A 260 15.58 -11.90 15.06
CA HIS A 260 15.46 -13.36 14.93
C HIS A 260 15.75 -13.82 13.50
N ALA A 261 15.17 -13.17 12.51
CA ALA A 261 15.36 -13.47 11.08
C ALA A 261 16.84 -13.29 10.65
N LEU A 262 17.59 -12.39 11.31
CA LEU A 262 19.02 -12.18 11.11
C LEU A 262 19.91 -13.14 11.92
N GLY A 263 19.35 -13.99 12.79
CA GLY A 263 20.10 -14.86 13.70
C GLY A 263 20.92 -14.07 14.74
N ARG A 264 20.46 -12.89 15.16
CA ARG A 264 21.13 -12.00 16.11
C ARG A 264 20.38 -11.88 17.43
N THR A 265 21.11 -11.69 18.53
CA THR A 265 20.53 -11.32 19.82
C THR A 265 19.97 -9.90 19.74
N ALA A 266 18.78 -9.69 20.28
CA ALA A 266 18.13 -8.38 20.23
C ALA A 266 18.83 -7.36 21.16
N ASP A 267 19.20 -6.21 20.59
CA ASP A 267 19.60 -4.98 21.31
C ASP A 267 18.64 -3.87 20.86
N ILE A 268 17.55 -3.69 21.60
CA ILE A 268 16.51 -2.70 21.31
C ILE A 268 16.66 -1.54 22.27
N ARG A 269 16.83 -0.34 21.72
CA ARG A 269 16.97 0.90 22.46
C ARG A 269 15.74 1.77 22.22
N PHE A 270 15.49 2.70 23.13
CA PHE A 270 14.33 3.59 23.06
C PHE A 270 14.76 5.05 23.04
N ARG A 271 14.07 5.86 22.24
CA ARG A 271 14.21 7.32 22.23
C ARG A 271 12.85 7.99 22.31
N ASP A 272 12.81 9.22 22.76
CA ASP A 272 11.55 9.97 22.79
C ASP A 272 10.99 10.18 21.40
N THR A 273 9.66 10.08 21.26
CA THR A 273 8.96 10.45 20.03
C THR A 273 9.16 11.95 19.78
N PRO A 274 9.60 12.36 18.58
CA PRO A 274 9.75 13.78 18.24
C PRO A 274 8.48 14.58 18.54
N GLU A 275 8.65 15.80 19.08
CA GLU A 275 7.54 16.62 19.56
C GLU A 275 6.54 16.99 18.45
N ASP A 276 7.04 17.24 17.24
CA ASP A 276 6.26 17.63 16.06
C ASP A 276 5.28 16.55 15.57
N ILE A 277 5.54 15.28 15.91
CA ILE A 277 4.66 14.15 15.54
C ILE A 277 3.94 13.54 16.73
N ARG A 278 4.31 13.87 17.96
CA ARG A 278 3.83 13.20 19.19
C ARG A 278 2.31 13.26 19.34
N ASP A 279 1.72 14.42 19.15
CA ASP A 279 0.28 14.64 19.31
C ASP A 279 -0.56 14.04 18.17
N LYS A 280 0.09 13.73 17.04
CA LYS A 280 -0.54 13.10 15.87
C LYS A 280 -0.19 11.62 15.73
N TYR A 281 0.51 11.06 16.72
CA TYR A 281 1.01 9.71 16.65
C TYR A 281 -0.11 8.70 16.92
N GLN A 282 -0.44 7.89 15.91
CA GLN A 282 -1.40 6.81 16.07
C GLN A 282 -0.79 5.70 16.95
N TYR A 283 -1.50 5.27 17.98
CA TYR A 283 -1.05 4.19 18.86
C TYR A 283 -1.57 2.81 18.45
N PHE A 284 -2.64 2.77 17.69
CA PHE A 284 -3.28 1.53 17.28
C PHE A 284 -3.87 1.64 15.87
N THR A 285 -3.66 0.62 15.04
CA THR A 285 -4.45 0.39 13.81
C THR A 285 -4.67 -1.10 13.61
N GLN A 286 -5.88 -1.51 13.25
CA GLN A 286 -6.23 -2.89 12.90
C GLN A 286 -7.34 -2.89 11.86
N ALA A 287 -7.13 -3.58 10.75
CA ALA A 287 -8.12 -3.71 9.70
C ALA A 287 -9.29 -4.60 10.12
N ASP A 288 -10.50 -4.14 9.90
CA ASP A 288 -11.66 -5.04 9.88
C ASP A 288 -11.71 -5.70 8.48
N MET A 289 -11.42 -7.00 8.43
CA MET A 289 -11.31 -7.73 7.17
C MET A 289 -12.61 -8.43 6.75
N ARG A 290 -13.69 -8.29 7.54
CA ARG A 290 -14.94 -9.02 7.30
C ARG A 290 -15.59 -8.71 5.96
N LYS A 291 -15.48 -7.48 5.47
CA LYS A 291 -16.05 -7.10 4.15
C LYS A 291 -15.33 -7.82 3.02
N LEU A 292 -14.00 -7.86 3.02
CA LEU A 292 -13.22 -8.60 2.02
C LEU A 292 -13.49 -10.11 2.09
N GLN A 293 -13.61 -10.67 3.30
CA GLN A 293 -13.95 -12.08 3.49
C GLN A 293 -15.36 -12.41 2.99
N SER A 294 -16.33 -11.50 3.15
CA SER A 294 -17.72 -11.70 2.75
C SER A 294 -17.90 -11.85 1.24
N ILE A 295 -16.96 -11.33 0.44
CA ILE A 295 -16.97 -11.49 -1.02
C ILE A 295 -16.21 -12.74 -1.50
N GLY A 296 -15.76 -13.58 -0.58
CA GLY A 296 -15.16 -14.88 -0.86
C GLY A 296 -13.63 -14.92 -0.83
N TYR A 297 -12.95 -13.88 -0.36
CA TYR A 297 -11.51 -13.96 -0.10
C TYR A 297 -11.27 -14.66 1.23
N ASP A 298 -10.91 -15.93 1.19
CA ASP A 298 -10.75 -16.82 2.34
C ASP A 298 -9.29 -17.24 2.61
N GLN A 299 -8.34 -16.72 1.82
CA GLN A 299 -6.93 -17.05 2.00
C GLN A 299 -6.40 -16.44 3.29
N PRO A 300 -5.66 -17.21 4.11
CA PRO A 300 -5.06 -16.69 5.32
C PRO A 300 -3.93 -15.69 4.99
N PHE A 301 -3.88 -14.61 5.74
CA PHE A 301 -2.76 -13.67 5.66
C PHE A 301 -1.51 -14.23 6.34
N THR A 302 -0.35 -13.91 5.79
CA THR A 302 0.95 -14.31 6.30
C THR A 302 1.18 -13.71 7.69
N ARG A 303 1.51 -14.54 8.68
CA ARG A 303 1.86 -14.06 10.02
C ARG A 303 3.10 -13.17 9.98
N LEU A 304 3.17 -12.18 10.86
CA LEU A 304 4.27 -11.21 10.91
C LEU A 304 5.65 -11.88 10.95
N GLU A 305 5.80 -12.93 11.76
CA GLU A 305 7.04 -13.68 11.90
C GLU A 305 7.51 -14.31 10.58
N ALA A 306 6.59 -14.97 9.89
CA ALA A 306 6.87 -15.63 8.62
C ALA A 306 7.18 -14.62 7.51
N GLY A 307 6.40 -13.53 7.44
CA GLY A 307 6.62 -12.47 6.45
C GLY A 307 7.95 -11.73 6.66
N ILE A 308 8.31 -11.42 7.90
CA ILE A 308 9.63 -10.83 8.23
C ILE A 308 10.75 -11.79 7.89
N GLN A 309 10.62 -13.07 8.25
CA GLN A 309 11.63 -14.08 7.93
C GLN A 309 11.86 -14.18 6.42
N ASP A 310 10.79 -14.31 5.63
CA ASP A 310 10.89 -14.37 4.17
C ASP A 310 11.53 -13.10 3.60
N TYR A 311 11.06 -11.92 4.04
CA TYR A 311 11.57 -10.64 3.56
C TYR A 311 13.07 -10.46 3.87
N VAL A 312 13.47 -10.71 5.12
CA VAL A 312 14.88 -10.56 5.55
C VAL A 312 15.79 -11.56 4.87
N GLN A 313 15.45 -12.85 4.91
CA GLN A 313 16.35 -13.91 4.47
C GLN A 313 16.41 -14.06 2.95
N ASN A 314 15.29 -13.90 2.25
CA ASN A 314 15.22 -14.15 0.81
C ASN A 314 15.41 -12.88 -0.04
N TYR A 315 15.28 -11.68 0.55
CA TYR A 315 15.37 -10.42 -0.19
C TYR A 315 16.41 -9.46 0.39
N LEU A 316 16.32 -9.10 1.69
CA LEU A 316 17.21 -8.07 2.25
C LEU A 316 18.65 -8.55 2.35
N VAL A 317 18.89 -9.74 2.90
CA VAL A 317 20.26 -10.29 3.04
C VAL A 317 20.93 -10.49 1.67
N PRO A 318 20.28 -11.12 0.68
CA PRO A 318 20.90 -11.31 -0.64
C PRO A 318 20.77 -10.07 -1.56
N GLY A 319 20.08 -8.99 -1.15
CA GLY A 319 19.88 -7.79 -1.96
C GLY A 319 19.02 -8.02 -3.21
N ARG A 320 18.00 -8.87 -3.12
CA ARG A 320 17.15 -9.26 -4.26
C ARG A 320 15.87 -8.45 -4.33
N TYR A 321 15.34 -8.36 -5.54
CA TYR A 321 13.99 -7.87 -5.84
C TYR A 321 13.04 -9.05 -6.09
N LEU A 322 11.72 -8.80 -5.91
CA LEU A 322 10.66 -9.76 -6.25
C LEU A 322 10.27 -9.60 -7.71
#